data_083d8aaceda61fe65228a23464b42106
#
_entry.id   083d8aaceda61fe65228a23464b42106
#
_cell.length_a   1.000
_cell.length_b   1.000
_cell.length_c   1.000
_cell.angle_alpha   90.00
_cell.angle_beta   90.00
_cell.angle_gamma   90.00
#
_symmetry.space_group_name_H-M   'P 1'
#
loop_
_entity.id
_entity.type
_entity.pdbx_description
1 polymer ?
#
loop_
_entity_poly.entity_id
_entity_poly.type
_entity_poly.pdbx_seq_one_letter_code
_entity_poly.pdbx_strand_id
1 'polypeptide(L)'
;VMWPADIEQKARHIIRDFTARGLKLATAESCTGGLIVGALTEVAGSSSVIDRGFVTYSNEAKIEMLGVAGETLAAHGAVSRETAVEMALGTVTNSAADFAVAVTGIAGPSGGSAEKPVGLVHLAAAGRDGAMRHREMRYGDLGREAIRLATVRTALDLVAELAHAP
;
A
#
# COMPACT_ATOMS: atom_id res chain seq x y z
N VAL A 1 -4.84 -11.24 16.39
CA VAL A 1 -5.63 -10.54 15.39
C VAL A 1 -6.31 -11.54 14.49
N MET A 2 -7.60 -11.34 14.27
CA MET A 2 -8.37 -12.22 13.40
C MET A 2 -8.60 -11.52 12.06
N TRP A 3 -7.97 -12.03 11.01
CA TRP A 3 -8.09 -11.51 9.65
C TRP A 3 -9.12 -12.31 8.87
N PRO A 4 -9.82 -11.69 7.92
CA PRO A 4 -10.61 -12.46 6.94
C PRO A 4 -9.74 -13.53 6.25
N ALA A 5 -10.33 -14.69 6.00
CA ALA A 5 -9.59 -15.84 5.47
C ALA A 5 -8.89 -15.56 4.14
N ASP A 6 -9.51 -14.75 3.27
CA ASP A 6 -8.91 -14.39 1.99
C ASP A 6 -7.66 -13.52 2.15
N ILE A 7 -7.66 -12.61 3.13
CA ILE A 7 -6.48 -11.78 3.43
C ILE A 7 -5.36 -12.66 3.99
N GLU A 8 -5.68 -13.58 4.90
CA GLU A 8 -4.69 -14.52 5.43
C GLU A 8 -4.04 -15.34 4.30
N GLN A 9 -4.83 -15.85 3.38
CA GLN A 9 -4.33 -16.64 2.25
C GLN A 9 -3.42 -15.83 1.34
N LYS A 10 -3.81 -14.61 1.01
CA LYS A 10 -3.00 -13.69 0.19
C LYS A 10 -1.67 -13.37 0.87
N ALA A 11 -1.71 -13.06 2.15
CA ALA A 11 -0.51 -12.77 2.93
C ALA A 11 0.44 -13.98 2.99
N ARG A 12 -0.10 -15.16 3.28
CA ARG A 12 0.69 -16.41 3.30
C ARG A 12 1.34 -16.71 1.96
N HIS A 13 0.60 -16.51 0.88
CA HIS A 13 1.13 -16.71 -0.47
C HIS A 13 2.32 -15.81 -0.74
N ILE A 14 2.21 -14.51 -0.43
CA ILE A 14 3.31 -13.56 -0.61
C ILE A 14 4.53 -13.94 0.24
N ILE A 15 4.33 -14.21 1.52
CA ILE A 15 5.44 -14.57 2.42
C ILE A 15 6.14 -15.84 1.94
N ARG A 16 5.39 -16.85 1.52
CA ARG A 16 5.97 -18.09 0.99
C ARG A 16 6.75 -17.86 -0.29
N ASP A 17 6.17 -17.13 -1.24
CA ASP A 17 6.79 -16.85 -2.52
C ASP A 17 8.05 -16.00 -2.37
N PHE A 18 7.96 -14.92 -1.60
CA PHE A 18 9.10 -14.02 -1.40
C PHE A 18 10.22 -14.70 -0.61
N THR A 19 9.88 -15.55 0.37
CA THR A 19 10.86 -16.36 1.09
C THR A 19 11.61 -17.27 0.12
N ALA A 20 10.90 -17.98 -0.75
CA ALA A 20 11.49 -18.90 -1.71
C ALA A 20 12.40 -18.18 -2.71
N ARG A 21 12.07 -16.95 -3.07
CA ARG A 21 12.81 -16.15 -4.06
C ARG A 21 13.85 -15.22 -3.43
N GLY A 22 13.96 -15.20 -2.12
CA GLY A 22 14.90 -14.32 -1.40
C GLY A 22 14.56 -12.83 -1.53
N LEU A 23 13.30 -12.48 -1.69
CA LEU A 23 12.85 -11.11 -1.91
C LEU A 23 12.40 -10.44 -0.61
N LYS A 24 12.59 -9.13 -0.53
CA LYS A 24 12.15 -8.27 0.57
C LYS A 24 11.01 -7.36 0.12
N LEU A 25 10.09 -7.08 1.05
CA LEU A 25 8.92 -6.25 0.82
C LEU A 25 8.84 -5.15 1.89
N ALA A 26 8.41 -3.97 1.47
CA ALA A 26 8.09 -2.85 2.36
C ALA A 26 6.75 -2.24 1.96
N THR A 27 6.10 -1.59 2.91
CA THR A 27 4.79 -0.97 2.72
C THR A 27 4.80 0.50 3.08
N ALA A 28 3.94 1.28 2.44
CA ALA A 28 3.64 2.65 2.83
C ALA A 28 2.12 2.84 2.88
N GLU A 29 1.62 3.18 4.04
CA GLU A 29 0.18 3.17 4.30
C GLU A 29 -0.30 4.51 4.82
N SER A 30 -1.35 5.04 4.19
CA SER A 30 -2.09 6.19 4.70
C SER A 30 -3.40 5.71 5.33
N CYS A 31 -4.45 5.56 4.56
CA CYS A 31 -5.78 5.23 5.10
C CYS A 31 -5.88 3.87 5.82
N THR A 32 -4.99 2.95 5.55
CA THR A 32 -4.97 1.63 6.20
C THR A 32 -4.18 1.61 7.51
N GLY A 33 -3.37 2.62 7.77
CA GLY A 33 -2.72 2.85 9.07
C GLY A 33 -1.87 1.70 9.61
N GLY A 34 -1.33 0.85 8.76
CA GLY A 34 -0.51 -0.29 9.14
C GLY A 34 -1.19 -1.66 8.97
N LEU A 35 -2.43 -1.71 8.50
CA LEU A 35 -3.16 -2.97 8.32
C LEU A 35 -2.49 -3.89 7.30
N ILE A 36 -1.88 -3.34 6.24
CA ILE A 36 -1.24 -4.17 5.21
C ILE A 36 -0.04 -4.90 5.80
N VAL A 37 0.88 -4.16 6.41
CA VAL A 37 2.04 -4.77 7.06
C VAL A 37 1.62 -5.65 8.23
N GLY A 38 0.56 -5.29 8.94
CA GLY A 38 -0.02 -6.10 10.01
C GLY A 38 -0.50 -7.47 9.52
N ALA A 39 -1.19 -7.50 8.37
CA ALA A 39 -1.63 -8.75 7.76
C ALA A 39 -0.45 -9.63 7.34
N LEU A 40 0.58 -9.02 6.76
CA LEU A 40 1.78 -9.74 6.34
C LEU A 40 2.58 -10.29 7.53
N THR A 41 2.72 -9.50 8.58
CA THR A 41 3.49 -9.89 9.76
C THR A 41 2.74 -10.87 10.67
N GLU A 42 1.44 -11.05 10.49
CA GLU A 42 0.69 -12.12 11.15
C GLU A 42 1.17 -13.51 10.72
N VAL A 43 1.77 -13.62 9.54
CA VAL A 43 2.26 -14.88 9.00
C VAL A 43 3.59 -15.25 9.66
N ALA A 44 3.69 -16.45 10.23
CA ALA A 44 4.93 -16.95 10.80
C ALA A 44 6.03 -17.02 9.71
N GLY A 45 7.21 -16.55 10.03
CA GLY A 45 8.32 -16.48 9.08
C GLY A 45 8.38 -15.19 8.26
N SER A 46 7.45 -14.27 8.47
CA SER A 46 7.41 -13.00 7.73
C SER A 46 8.65 -12.12 7.93
N SER A 47 9.38 -12.30 9.02
CA SER A 47 10.61 -11.55 9.28
C SER A 47 11.70 -11.75 8.23
N SER A 48 11.67 -12.84 7.48
CA SER A 48 12.60 -13.07 6.37
C SER A 48 12.22 -12.27 5.11
N VAL A 49 11.01 -11.72 5.05
CA VAL A 49 10.46 -11.00 3.89
C VAL A 49 10.26 -9.53 4.19
N ILE A 50 9.62 -9.19 5.31
CA ILE A 50 9.24 -7.81 5.61
C ILE A 50 10.47 -7.06 6.16
N ASP A 51 10.87 -6.02 5.44
CA ASP A 51 11.93 -5.13 5.90
C ASP A 51 11.39 -4.06 6.84
N ARG A 52 10.41 -3.29 6.38
CA ARG A 52 9.77 -2.22 7.17
C ARG A 52 8.43 -1.81 6.58
N GLY A 53 7.63 -1.13 7.39
CA GLY A 53 6.41 -0.49 6.96
C GLY A 53 6.39 0.97 7.41
N PHE A 54 5.99 1.85 6.51
CA PHE A 54 5.83 3.27 6.79
C PHE A 54 4.35 3.59 6.96
N VAL A 55 3.97 4.16 8.08
CA VAL A 55 2.64 4.73 8.26
C VAL A 55 2.78 6.24 8.06
N THR A 56 2.38 6.71 6.89
CA THR A 56 2.50 8.12 6.50
C THR A 56 1.11 8.74 6.39
N TYR A 57 0.49 8.90 7.54
CA TYR A 57 -0.92 9.27 7.61
C TYR A 57 -1.16 10.72 7.19
N SER A 58 -0.29 11.63 7.64
CA SER A 58 -0.35 13.05 7.29
C SER A 58 0.41 13.36 6.00
N ASN A 59 0.15 14.52 5.41
CA ASN A 59 0.93 15.00 4.26
C ASN A 59 2.39 15.25 4.63
N GLU A 60 2.62 15.78 5.82
CA GLU A 60 3.97 16.01 6.35
C GLU A 60 4.75 14.71 6.45
N ALA A 61 4.13 13.65 6.95
CA ALA A 61 4.77 12.34 7.03
C ALA A 61 5.12 11.77 5.64
N LYS A 62 4.25 11.98 4.65
CA LYS A 62 4.53 11.56 3.28
C LYS A 62 5.78 12.25 2.72
N ILE A 63 5.94 13.53 3.01
CA ILE A 63 7.12 14.31 2.60
C ILE A 63 8.36 13.85 3.39
N GLU A 64 8.28 13.83 4.70
CA GLU A 64 9.43 13.56 5.58
C GLU A 64 9.94 12.13 5.46
N MET A 65 9.05 11.16 5.42
CA MET A 65 9.43 9.75 5.47
C MET A 65 9.66 9.13 4.10
N LEU A 66 8.96 9.61 3.07
CA LEU A 66 8.98 9.00 1.74
C LEU A 66 9.50 9.93 0.64
N GLY A 67 9.72 11.20 0.94
CA GLY A 67 10.17 12.16 -0.05
C GLY A 67 9.12 12.52 -1.10
N VAL A 68 7.83 12.40 -0.77
CA VAL A 68 6.77 12.89 -1.64
C VAL A 68 6.95 14.39 -1.80
N ALA A 69 6.88 14.89 -3.04
CA ALA A 69 7.06 16.30 -3.30
C ALA A 69 5.88 17.12 -2.80
N GLY A 70 6.18 18.24 -2.12
CA GLY A 70 5.13 19.16 -1.68
C GLY A 70 4.30 19.70 -2.83
N GLU A 71 4.92 19.93 -3.98
CA GLU A 71 4.26 20.35 -5.22
C GLU A 71 3.25 19.32 -5.73
N THR A 72 3.55 18.03 -5.60
CA THR A 72 2.64 16.95 -5.97
C THR A 72 1.39 16.97 -5.09
N LEU A 73 1.58 17.11 -3.79
CA LEU A 73 0.47 17.21 -2.84
C LEU A 73 -0.37 18.47 -3.10
N ALA A 74 0.26 19.59 -3.40
CA ALA A 74 -0.45 20.84 -3.71
C ALA A 74 -1.25 20.76 -5.01
N ALA A 75 -0.70 20.11 -6.04
CA ALA A 75 -1.33 20.03 -7.36
C ALA A 75 -2.41 18.93 -7.44
N HIS A 76 -2.16 17.78 -6.83
CA HIS A 76 -2.99 16.58 -7.00
C HIS A 76 -3.67 16.10 -5.72
N GLY A 77 -3.23 16.58 -4.56
CA GLY A 77 -3.74 16.14 -3.27
C GLY A 77 -3.14 14.80 -2.83
N ALA A 78 -3.44 14.43 -1.58
CA ALA A 78 -2.94 13.18 -1.00
C ALA A 78 -3.53 11.95 -1.70
N VAL A 79 -4.81 12.02 -2.08
CA VAL A 79 -5.50 10.90 -2.74
C VAL A 79 -5.42 11.10 -4.24
N SER A 80 -4.35 10.61 -4.83
CA SER A 80 -4.07 10.76 -6.26
C SER A 80 -3.11 9.67 -6.73
N ARG A 81 -3.11 9.42 -8.03
CA ARG A 81 -2.13 8.54 -8.67
C ARG A 81 -0.71 9.02 -8.40
N GLU A 82 -0.47 10.31 -8.59
CA GLU A 82 0.85 10.92 -8.46
C GLU A 82 1.42 10.72 -7.05
N THR A 83 0.60 10.96 -6.04
CA THR A 83 1.02 10.76 -4.64
C THR A 83 1.27 9.28 -4.34
N ALA A 84 0.39 8.37 -4.78
CA ALA A 84 0.58 6.93 -4.57
C ALA A 84 1.87 6.42 -5.21
N VAL A 85 2.16 6.86 -6.43
CA VAL A 85 3.39 6.49 -7.16
C VAL A 85 4.62 6.99 -6.41
N GLU A 86 4.64 8.26 -6.00
CA GLU A 86 5.77 8.83 -5.25
C GLU A 86 5.95 8.15 -3.90
N MET A 87 4.85 7.77 -3.23
CA MET A 87 4.92 6.99 -1.99
C MET A 87 5.59 5.63 -2.23
N ALA A 88 5.22 4.93 -3.29
CA ALA A 88 5.80 3.61 -3.60
C ALA A 88 7.29 3.73 -3.95
N LEU A 89 7.67 4.71 -4.75
CA LEU A 89 9.07 4.98 -5.10
C LEU A 89 9.88 5.35 -3.86
N GLY A 90 9.35 6.21 -3.01
CA GLY A 90 10.00 6.60 -1.75
C GLY A 90 10.16 5.41 -0.80
N THR A 91 9.22 4.48 -0.80
CA THR A 91 9.31 3.27 0.01
C THR A 91 10.48 2.38 -0.45
N VAL A 92 10.63 2.19 -1.74
CA VAL A 92 11.80 1.45 -2.29
C VAL A 92 13.09 2.17 -1.93
N THR A 93 13.16 3.49 -2.14
CA THR A 93 14.36 4.29 -1.89
C THR A 93 14.79 4.26 -0.42
N ASN A 94 13.83 4.28 0.51
CA ASN A 94 14.09 4.38 1.94
C ASN A 94 14.06 3.02 2.66
N SER A 95 14.19 1.93 1.95
CA SER A 95 14.19 0.58 2.50
C SER A 95 15.19 -0.32 1.79
N ALA A 96 15.33 -1.55 2.29
CA ALA A 96 16.09 -2.60 1.63
C ALA A 96 15.18 -3.51 0.78
N ALA A 97 13.94 -3.10 0.52
CA ALA A 97 12.97 -3.91 -0.17
C ALA A 97 13.24 -4.01 -1.68
N ASP A 98 12.94 -5.17 -2.24
CA ASP A 98 12.94 -5.40 -3.69
C ASP A 98 11.63 -4.90 -4.31
N PHE A 99 10.55 -5.00 -3.56
CA PHE A 99 9.21 -4.51 -3.93
C PHE A 99 8.58 -3.73 -2.80
N ALA A 100 7.75 -2.77 -3.17
CA ALA A 100 6.99 -1.95 -2.24
C ALA A 100 5.55 -1.82 -2.72
N VAL A 101 4.62 -1.64 -1.78
CA VAL A 101 3.25 -1.26 -2.09
C VAL A 101 2.85 -0.07 -1.24
N ALA A 102 2.19 0.91 -1.85
CA ALA A 102 1.75 2.13 -1.21
C ALA A 102 0.27 2.36 -1.46
N VAL A 103 -0.44 2.88 -0.46
CA VAL A 103 -1.86 3.18 -0.56
C VAL A 103 -2.18 4.54 0.04
N THR A 104 -3.11 5.25 -0.60
CA THR A 104 -3.66 6.51 -0.12
C THR A 104 -5.12 6.62 -0.57
N GLY A 105 -6.03 6.96 0.34
CA GLY A 105 -7.45 6.92 0.03
C GLY A 105 -8.35 7.58 1.06
N ILE A 106 -9.64 7.56 0.78
CA ILE A 106 -10.70 8.13 1.60
C ILE A 106 -11.55 7.00 2.16
N ALA A 107 -11.30 6.66 3.42
CA ALA A 107 -12.00 5.56 4.09
C ALA A 107 -13.40 5.96 4.62
N GLY A 108 -13.64 7.26 4.80
CA GLY A 108 -14.92 7.74 5.35
C GLY A 108 -15.04 7.50 6.86
N PRO A 109 -16.23 7.76 7.43
CA PRO A 109 -17.44 8.24 6.77
C PRO A 109 -17.38 9.70 6.32
N SER A 110 -16.49 10.50 6.93
CA SER A 110 -16.29 11.90 6.58
C SER A 110 -15.26 12.06 5.48
N GLY A 111 -15.17 13.25 4.93
CA GLY A 111 -14.26 13.57 3.84
C GLY A 111 -14.87 13.21 2.48
N GLY A 112 -14.05 13.35 1.47
CA GLY A 112 -14.50 13.11 0.12
C GLY A 112 -15.22 14.28 -0.52
N SER A 113 -15.35 14.20 -1.82
CA SER A 113 -16.03 15.17 -2.67
C SER A 113 -16.68 14.42 -3.85
N ALA A 114 -17.37 15.13 -4.72
CA ALA A 114 -17.94 14.51 -5.91
C ALA A 114 -16.84 13.89 -6.80
N GLU A 115 -15.68 14.53 -6.88
CA GLU A 115 -14.56 14.05 -7.70
C GLU A 115 -13.73 12.99 -6.97
N LYS A 116 -13.58 13.12 -5.67
CA LYS A 116 -12.84 12.18 -4.82
C LYS A 116 -13.77 11.66 -3.72
N PRO A 117 -14.67 10.72 -4.04
CA PRO A 117 -15.67 10.25 -3.09
C PRO A 117 -15.09 9.31 -2.04
N VAL A 118 -15.83 9.12 -0.95
CA VAL A 118 -15.55 8.05 0.01
C VAL A 118 -15.45 6.71 -0.74
N GLY A 119 -14.43 5.95 -0.45
CA GLY A 119 -14.13 4.69 -1.14
C GLY A 119 -13.14 4.82 -2.29
N LEU A 120 -12.74 6.04 -2.66
CA LEU A 120 -11.66 6.24 -3.63
C LEU A 120 -10.32 5.94 -2.98
N VAL A 121 -9.57 5.02 -3.57
CA VAL A 121 -8.23 4.66 -3.11
C VAL A 121 -7.30 4.52 -4.32
N HIS A 122 -6.13 5.13 -4.21
CA HIS A 122 -5.04 4.93 -5.17
C HIS A 122 -3.99 4.03 -4.54
N LEU A 123 -3.57 3.03 -5.29
CA LEU A 123 -2.55 2.06 -4.88
C LEU A 123 -1.44 2.03 -5.93
N ALA A 124 -0.21 1.92 -5.49
CA ALA A 124 0.92 1.75 -6.40
C ALA A 124 1.87 0.70 -5.84
N ALA A 125 2.38 -0.15 -6.71
CA ALA A 125 3.44 -1.09 -6.39
C ALA A 125 4.67 -0.76 -7.22
N ALA A 126 5.84 -0.80 -6.60
CA ALA A 126 7.10 -0.46 -7.24
C ALA A 126 8.13 -1.56 -7.00
N GLY A 127 8.95 -1.83 -8.01
CA GLY A 127 10.10 -2.70 -7.90
C GLY A 127 11.40 -1.88 -7.91
N ARG A 128 12.43 -2.40 -7.26
CA ARG A 128 13.76 -1.79 -7.26
C ARG A 128 14.37 -1.73 -8.67
N ASP A 129 13.92 -2.60 -9.56
CA ASP A 129 14.28 -2.62 -10.97
C ASP A 129 13.62 -1.51 -11.81
N GLY A 130 12.77 -0.69 -11.20
CA GLY A 130 12.02 0.36 -11.88
C GLY A 130 10.62 -0.03 -12.32
N ALA A 131 10.21 -1.28 -12.12
CA ALA A 131 8.84 -1.70 -12.43
C ALA A 131 7.84 -0.92 -11.56
N MET A 132 6.68 -0.62 -12.15
CA MET A 132 5.64 0.16 -11.49
C MET A 132 4.26 -0.28 -11.96
N ARG A 133 3.32 -0.41 -11.03
CA ARG A 133 1.90 -0.57 -11.33
C ARG A 133 1.09 0.37 -10.46
N HIS A 134 0.06 0.95 -11.03
CA HIS A 134 -0.91 1.79 -10.33
C HIS A 134 -2.31 1.21 -10.52
N ARG A 135 -3.13 1.34 -9.48
CA ARG A 135 -4.55 0.97 -9.53
C ARG A 135 -5.37 2.03 -8.80
N GLU A 136 -6.40 2.52 -9.47
CA GLU A 136 -7.43 3.36 -8.87
C GLU A 136 -8.62 2.48 -8.55
N MET A 137 -9.06 2.49 -7.30
CA MET A 137 -10.24 1.75 -6.86
C MET A 137 -11.32 2.71 -6.39
N ARG A 138 -12.54 2.43 -6.77
CA ARG A 138 -13.73 3.13 -6.31
C ARG A 138 -14.65 2.11 -5.66
N TYR A 139 -14.37 1.84 -4.38
CA TYR A 139 -15.11 0.81 -3.63
C TYR A 139 -16.54 1.23 -3.31
N GLY A 140 -16.83 2.53 -3.32
CA GLY A 140 -18.10 3.06 -2.85
C GLY A 140 -18.10 3.27 -1.34
N ASP A 141 -19.19 3.78 -0.81
CA ASP A 141 -19.34 4.04 0.63
C ASP A 141 -19.77 2.76 1.36
N LEU A 142 -18.82 1.84 1.49
CA LEU A 142 -19.03 0.53 2.13
C LEU A 142 -18.90 0.58 3.66
N GLY A 143 -18.54 1.75 4.22
CA GLY A 143 -18.12 1.90 5.60
C GLY A 143 -16.59 1.82 5.73
N ARG A 144 -16.08 2.52 6.74
CA ARG A 144 -14.64 2.68 6.96
C ARG A 144 -13.88 1.37 7.08
N GLU A 145 -14.41 0.44 7.89
CA GLU A 145 -13.77 -0.87 8.07
C GLU A 145 -13.68 -1.65 6.75
N ALA A 146 -14.79 -1.73 6.02
CA ALA A 146 -14.85 -2.49 4.77
C ALA A 146 -13.93 -1.90 3.69
N ILE A 147 -13.86 -0.56 3.59
CA ILE A 147 -12.96 0.11 2.64
C ILE A 147 -11.50 -0.17 2.98
N ARG A 148 -11.14 -0.11 4.26
CA ARG A 148 -9.77 -0.39 4.70
C ARG A 148 -9.38 -1.84 4.43
N LEU A 149 -10.27 -2.80 4.70
CA LEU A 149 -10.02 -4.22 4.38
C LEU A 149 -9.96 -4.48 2.87
N ALA A 150 -10.84 -3.86 2.09
CA ALA A 150 -10.79 -3.94 0.63
C ALA A 150 -9.45 -3.40 0.09
N THR A 151 -8.94 -2.33 0.69
CA THR A 151 -7.64 -1.74 0.33
C THR A 151 -6.50 -2.72 0.62
N VAL A 152 -6.55 -3.41 1.77
CA VAL A 152 -5.55 -4.46 2.09
C VAL A 152 -5.56 -5.55 1.02
N ARG A 153 -6.74 -6.04 0.63
CA ARG A 153 -6.87 -7.07 -0.42
C ARG A 153 -6.25 -6.64 -1.73
N THR A 154 -6.62 -5.45 -2.19
CA THR A 154 -6.11 -4.91 -3.46
C THR A 154 -4.61 -4.68 -3.41
N ALA A 155 -4.08 -4.18 -2.28
CA ALA A 155 -2.64 -3.95 -2.13
C ALA A 155 -1.84 -5.26 -2.22
N LEU A 156 -2.30 -6.31 -1.55
CA LEU A 156 -1.65 -7.61 -1.61
C LEU A 156 -1.70 -8.20 -3.03
N ASP A 157 -2.83 -8.09 -3.71
CA ASP A 157 -2.95 -8.53 -5.10
C ASP A 157 -2.01 -7.75 -6.02
N LEU A 158 -1.96 -6.43 -5.88
CA LEU A 158 -1.17 -5.56 -6.76
C LEU A 158 0.33 -5.85 -6.66
N VAL A 159 0.87 -5.98 -5.45
CA VAL A 159 2.30 -6.27 -5.28
C VAL A 159 2.65 -7.68 -5.73
N ALA A 160 1.75 -8.65 -5.51
CA ALA A 160 1.95 -10.01 -6.00
C ALA A 160 1.98 -10.05 -7.54
N GLU A 161 1.06 -9.34 -8.19
CA GLU A 161 1.02 -9.23 -9.64
C GLU A 161 2.31 -8.60 -10.19
N LEU A 162 2.78 -7.51 -9.60
CA LEU A 162 4.02 -6.86 -10.04
C LEU A 162 5.21 -7.80 -9.87
N ALA A 163 5.31 -8.50 -8.76
CA ALA A 163 6.42 -9.42 -8.48
C ALA A 163 6.48 -10.63 -9.41
N HIS A 164 5.37 -10.97 -10.06
CA HIS A 164 5.26 -12.05 -11.04
C HIS A 164 5.25 -11.57 -12.49
N ALA A 165 5.30 -10.26 -12.74
CA ALA A 165 5.32 -9.73 -14.09
C ALA A 165 6.61 -10.16 -14.82
N PRO A 166 6.51 -10.57 -16.10
CA PRO A 166 7.68 -10.96 -16.90
C PRO A 166 8.62 -9.79 -17.16
#